data_9b32a1fe70441e71105edc614a585403
#
_entry.id   9b32a1fe70441e71105edc614a585403
#
_cell.length_a   1.000
_cell.length_b   1.000
_cell.length_c   1.000
_cell.angle_alpha   90.00
_cell.angle_beta   90.00
_cell.angle_gamma   90.00
#
_symmetry.space_group_name_H-M   'P 1'
#
loop_
_entity.id
_entity.type
_entity.pdbx_description
1 polymer ?
#
loop_
_entity_poly.entity_id
_entity_poly.type
_entity_poly.pdbx_seq_one_letter_code
_entity_poly.pdbx_strand_id
1 'polypeptide(L)'
;MFGTHPKKTKPATSAKTHRALRTNRAHLKPSRALEAIMILSDRSIKEAVAAGRIVITPYDELLVQPASVDIRLDGRFLVFRNYKYSCIDPKAPQQDLTEMIEVADDEPFIVHPGEFILGSTVERIGLSSDIAAQLGGKSSLGRLGLIVHATAGFIDPGFEGSVTLELSNVANLPIRLYPGMKVGQISFFAMTTAADRPYGHPALGSKYKGQAVPTASRMHLNFPTEEDAK
;
A
#
# COMPACT_ATOMS: atom_id res chain seq x y z
N MET A 1 61.08 44.84 -19.35
CA MET A 1 61.98 45.45 -18.39
C MET A 1 61.83 44.76 -17.05
N PHE A 2 62.92 44.13 -16.62
CA PHE A 2 63.36 43.83 -15.25
C PHE A 2 62.30 43.38 -14.23
N GLY A 3 62.20 42.15 -13.75
CA GLY A 3 63.32 41.40 -13.13
C GLY A 3 63.21 41.52 -11.63
N THR A 4 62.98 40.45 -10.94
CA THR A 4 63.82 39.98 -9.83
C THR A 4 63.06 38.87 -9.03
N HIS A 5 63.71 37.72 -8.98
CA HIS A 5 63.43 36.68 -7.98
C HIS A 5 63.90 37.06 -6.61
N PRO A 6 63.32 36.57 -5.54
CA PRO A 6 64.06 36.21 -4.35
C PRO A 6 63.90 34.74 -3.91
N LYS A 7 65.00 34.19 -3.68
CA LYS A 7 65.57 33.20 -2.76
C LYS A 7 64.63 32.26 -1.99
N LYS A 8 64.93 30.98 -2.20
CA LYS A 8 64.52 29.83 -1.38
C LYS A 8 65.09 29.91 0.03
N THR A 9 64.25 29.78 1.03
CA THR A 9 64.66 29.39 2.39
C THR A 9 63.93 28.07 2.75
N LYS A 10 64.70 27.07 3.13
CA LYS A 10 64.28 25.79 3.68
C LYS A 10 63.75 26.01 5.09
N PRO A 11 62.60 25.39 5.48
CA PRO A 11 62.25 25.26 6.89
C PRO A 11 62.71 23.91 7.45
N ALA A 12 63.05 23.96 8.70
CA ALA A 12 63.58 22.93 9.56
C ALA A 12 62.54 21.80 9.84
N THR A 13 63.06 20.61 9.91
CA THR A 13 62.43 19.39 10.41
C THR A 13 62.06 19.52 11.88
N SER A 14 60.78 19.50 12.18
CA SER A 14 60.24 19.28 13.53
C SER A 14 59.57 17.90 13.59
N ALA A 15 60.20 16.99 14.29
CA ALA A 15 59.68 15.68 14.64
C ALA A 15 58.51 15.85 15.64
N LYS A 16 57.29 15.58 15.21
CA LYS A 16 56.13 15.45 16.10
C LYS A 16 55.87 13.97 16.36
N THR A 17 56.12 13.58 17.59
CA THR A 17 55.74 12.34 18.25
C THR A 17 54.27 12.04 18.07
N HIS A 18 53.92 11.00 17.30
CA HIS A 18 52.59 10.44 17.23
C HIS A 18 52.28 9.66 18.51
N ARG A 19 51.56 10.29 19.42
CA ARG A 19 50.92 9.63 20.55
C ARG A 19 49.68 8.90 20.02
N ALA A 20 49.78 7.56 19.92
CA ALA A 20 48.64 6.71 19.55
C ALA A 20 47.51 6.85 20.56
N LEU A 21 46.42 7.45 20.16
CA LEU A 21 45.15 7.42 20.86
C LEU A 21 44.61 5.98 20.79
N ARG A 22 44.77 5.21 21.86
CA ARG A 22 44.04 3.97 22.09
C ARG A 22 42.54 4.34 22.22
N THR A 23 41.77 4.16 21.17
CA THR A 23 40.34 4.20 21.25
C THR A 23 39.83 2.99 22.04
N ASN A 24 39.41 3.25 23.26
CA ASN A 24 38.70 2.28 24.10
C ASN A 24 37.36 2.00 23.43
N ARG A 25 37.29 0.94 22.60
CA ARG A 25 36.03 0.39 22.15
C ARG A 25 35.37 -0.25 23.37
N ALA A 26 34.66 0.57 24.15
CA ALA A 26 33.63 0.05 25.04
C ALA A 26 32.67 -0.80 24.19
N HIS A 27 32.58 -2.10 24.51
CA HIS A 27 31.52 -2.95 24.02
C HIS A 27 30.19 -2.36 24.50
N LEU A 28 29.59 -1.49 23.70
CA LEU A 28 28.18 -1.16 23.80
C LEU A 28 27.45 -2.48 23.67
N LYS A 29 26.90 -2.98 24.78
CA LYS A 29 25.87 -4.02 24.72
C LYS A 29 24.85 -3.51 23.71
N PRO A 30 24.34 -4.35 22.78
CA PRO A 30 23.29 -3.91 21.88
C PRO A 30 22.15 -3.41 22.78
N SER A 31 21.92 -2.10 22.78
CA SER A 31 20.70 -1.52 23.33
C SER A 31 19.58 -2.30 22.66
N ARG A 32 18.57 -2.71 23.43
CA ARG A 32 17.32 -3.29 22.99
C ARG A 32 17.04 -2.75 21.59
N ALA A 33 17.23 -3.62 20.58
CA ALA A 33 17.09 -3.22 19.19
C ALA A 33 15.72 -2.54 19.11
N LEU A 34 15.68 -1.29 18.68
CA LEU A 34 14.44 -0.73 18.16
C LEU A 34 13.94 -1.80 17.20
N GLU A 35 12.83 -2.43 17.53
CA GLU A 35 12.15 -3.35 16.64
C GLU A 35 11.68 -2.47 15.48
N ALA A 36 12.55 -2.34 14.48
CA ALA A 36 12.26 -1.59 13.29
C ALA A 36 11.04 -2.25 12.64
N ILE A 37 10.08 -1.44 12.20
CA ILE A 37 9.02 -1.91 11.30
C ILE A 37 9.74 -2.60 10.14
N MET A 38 9.63 -3.93 10.08
CA MET A 38 10.33 -4.72 9.06
C MET A 38 9.37 -5.06 7.94
N ILE A 39 9.66 -4.52 6.77
CA ILE A 39 9.04 -4.98 5.53
C ILE A 39 9.54 -6.40 5.22
N LEU A 40 8.63 -7.30 4.83
CA LEU A 40 8.97 -8.65 4.49
C LEU A 40 9.65 -8.71 3.11
N SER A 41 10.77 -9.41 3.03
CA SER A 41 11.39 -9.76 1.75
C SER A 41 10.60 -10.86 1.03
N ASP A 42 10.91 -11.11 -0.24
CA ASP A 42 10.35 -12.19 -1.04
C ASP A 42 10.40 -13.55 -0.33
N ARG A 43 11.55 -13.88 0.30
CA ARG A 43 11.70 -15.10 1.11
C ARG A 43 10.73 -15.11 2.28
N SER A 44 10.71 -14.05 3.08
CA SER A 44 9.85 -13.96 4.26
C SER A 44 8.36 -13.94 3.90
N ILE A 45 7.99 -13.38 2.73
CA ILE A 45 6.63 -13.46 2.20
C ILE A 45 6.25 -14.91 1.91
N LYS A 46 7.10 -15.66 1.18
CA LYS A 46 6.87 -17.09 0.86
C LYS A 46 6.77 -17.94 2.13
N GLU A 47 7.64 -17.71 3.11
CA GLU A 47 7.61 -18.39 4.42
C GLU A 47 6.30 -18.06 5.18
N ALA A 48 5.86 -16.82 5.17
CA ALA A 48 4.61 -16.40 5.82
C ALA A 48 3.37 -16.99 5.13
N VAL A 49 3.38 -17.10 3.79
CA VAL A 49 2.32 -17.78 3.02
C VAL A 49 2.30 -19.27 3.35
N ALA A 50 3.44 -19.95 3.34
CA ALA A 50 3.54 -21.36 3.69
C ALA A 50 3.08 -21.64 5.14
N ALA A 51 3.31 -20.72 6.06
CA ALA A 51 2.87 -20.79 7.45
C ALA A 51 1.41 -20.36 7.67
N GLY A 52 0.68 -19.95 6.62
CA GLY A 52 -0.70 -19.48 6.71
C GLY A 52 -0.87 -18.12 7.42
N ARG A 53 0.23 -17.38 7.66
CA ARG A 53 0.18 -16.02 8.25
C ARG A 53 -0.25 -14.98 7.23
N ILE A 54 0.04 -15.22 5.95
CA ILE A 54 -0.47 -14.48 4.80
C ILE A 54 -1.21 -15.49 3.93
N VAL A 55 -2.44 -15.19 3.58
CA VAL A 55 -3.24 -15.96 2.64
C VAL A 55 -3.46 -15.12 1.39
N ILE A 56 -3.15 -15.67 0.22
CA ILE A 56 -3.39 -15.06 -1.08
C ILE A 56 -4.08 -16.10 -1.96
N THR A 57 -5.24 -15.77 -2.51
CA THR A 57 -6.01 -16.70 -3.33
C THR A 57 -6.58 -15.99 -4.57
N PRO A 58 -6.23 -16.41 -5.78
CA PRO A 58 -5.23 -17.44 -6.10
C PRO A 58 -3.79 -16.96 -5.83
N TYR A 59 -2.94 -17.85 -5.33
CA TYR A 59 -1.52 -17.56 -5.13
C TYR A 59 -0.72 -17.95 -6.38
N ASP A 60 0.10 -17.02 -6.86
CA ASP A 60 1.05 -17.23 -7.94
C ASP A 60 2.42 -16.72 -7.50
N GLU A 61 3.38 -17.64 -7.36
CA GLU A 61 4.74 -17.30 -6.93
C GLU A 61 5.45 -16.33 -7.89
N LEU A 62 5.07 -16.30 -9.17
CA LEU A 62 5.63 -15.37 -10.17
C LEU A 62 5.24 -13.92 -9.93
N LEU A 63 4.23 -13.67 -9.09
CA LEU A 63 3.84 -12.32 -8.68
C LEU A 63 4.66 -11.79 -7.51
N VAL A 64 5.45 -12.64 -6.83
CA VAL A 64 6.29 -12.22 -5.70
C VAL A 64 7.44 -11.36 -6.21
N GLN A 65 7.58 -10.17 -5.64
CA GLN A 65 8.61 -9.18 -5.91
C GLN A 65 9.56 -9.09 -4.69
N PRO A 66 10.72 -8.41 -4.77
CA PRO A 66 11.70 -8.38 -3.66
C PRO A 66 11.15 -7.97 -2.29
N ALA A 67 10.08 -7.15 -2.23
CA ALA A 67 9.47 -6.67 -0.97
C ALA A 67 7.95 -6.52 -1.06
N SER A 68 7.30 -7.19 -2.01
CA SER A 68 5.85 -7.09 -2.23
C SER A 68 5.34 -8.27 -3.07
N VAL A 69 4.03 -8.34 -3.24
CA VAL A 69 3.38 -9.22 -4.22
C VAL A 69 2.58 -8.34 -5.17
N ASP A 70 2.77 -8.54 -6.47
CA ASP A 70 1.93 -7.92 -7.49
C ASP A 70 0.49 -8.42 -7.37
N ILE A 71 -0.47 -7.53 -7.59
CA ILE A 71 -1.89 -7.84 -7.60
C ILE A 71 -2.50 -7.50 -8.95
N ARG A 72 -3.54 -8.26 -9.30
CA ARG A 72 -4.23 -8.14 -10.59
C ARG A 72 -5.59 -7.51 -10.43
N LEU A 73 -6.03 -6.82 -11.45
CA LEU A 73 -7.33 -6.15 -11.53
C LEU A 73 -8.42 -7.17 -11.86
N ASP A 74 -9.50 -7.20 -11.09
CA ASP A 74 -10.72 -7.94 -11.39
C ASP A 74 -11.51 -7.24 -12.53
N GLY A 75 -12.37 -7.97 -13.22
CA GLY A 75 -13.23 -7.45 -14.30
C GLY A 75 -14.47 -6.71 -13.82
N ARG A 76 -14.68 -6.55 -12.52
CA ARG A 76 -15.85 -5.88 -11.94
C ARG A 76 -15.52 -4.51 -11.41
N PHE A 77 -16.35 -3.53 -11.77
CA PHE A 77 -16.17 -2.13 -11.45
C PHE A 77 -17.45 -1.51 -10.90
N LEU A 78 -17.33 -0.60 -9.92
CA LEU A 78 -18.42 0.27 -9.50
C LEU A 78 -18.19 1.67 -10.10
N VAL A 79 -19.14 2.10 -10.91
CA VAL A 79 -19.16 3.39 -11.58
C VAL A 79 -20.16 4.31 -10.87
N PHE A 80 -19.78 5.57 -10.69
CA PHE A 80 -20.62 6.56 -9.99
C PHE A 80 -21.71 7.11 -10.91
N ARG A 81 -22.97 7.09 -10.45
CA ARG A 81 -24.12 7.67 -11.12
C ARG A 81 -24.29 9.16 -10.76
N ASN A 82 -23.29 9.97 -11.15
CA ASN A 82 -23.21 11.39 -10.81
C ASN A 82 -24.45 12.21 -11.20
N TYR A 83 -25.23 11.75 -12.17
CA TYR A 83 -26.46 12.40 -12.64
C TYR A 83 -27.67 12.26 -11.67
N LYS A 84 -27.59 11.33 -10.70
CA LYS A 84 -28.68 11.08 -9.75
C LYS A 84 -28.61 11.94 -8.49
N TYR A 85 -27.45 12.48 -8.16
CA TYR A 85 -27.20 13.16 -6.90
C TYR A 85 -26.57 14.53 -7.13
N SER A 86 -27.04 15.54 -6.40
CA SER A 86 -26.44 16.88 -6.42
C SER A 86 -25.20 16.97 -5.52
N CYS A 87 -25.10 16.10 -4.51
CA CYS A 87 -23.96 16.00 -3.61
C CYS A 87 -23.90 14.60 -2.99
N ILE A 88 -22.72 14.23 -2.50
CA ILE A 88 -22.50 13.01 -1.72
C ILE A 88 -22.57 13.39 -0.24
N ASP A 89 -23.52 12.82 0.51
CA ASP A 89 -23.59 12.95 1.96
C ASP A 89 -23.05 11.68 2.63
N PRO A 90 -21.87 11.72 3.29
CA PRO A 90 -21.30 10.53 3.94
C PRO A 90 -22.15 9.97 5.10
N LYS A 91 -23.10 10.75 5.64
CA LYS A 91 -23.99 10.33 6.71
C LYS A 91 -25.20 9.54 6.21
N ALA A 92 -25.56 9.71 4.94
CA ALA A 92 -26.71 9.04 4.34
C ALA A 92 -26.31 7.73 3.67
N PRO A 93 -27.15 6.66 3.73
CA PRO A 93 -26.98 5.48 2.89
C PRO A 93 -27.06 5.86 1.41
N GLN A 94 -26.10 5.37 0.62
CA GLN A 94 -25.98 5.75 -0.80
C GLN A 94 -26.24 4.55 -1.70
N GLN A 95 -27.45 3.99 -1.60
CA GLN A 95 -27.82 2.71 -2.22
C GLN A 95 -27.68 2.71 -3.75
N ASP A 96 -27.95 3.86 -4.40
CA ASP A 96 -27.97 3.97 -5.87
C ASP A 96 -26.86 4.86 -6.42
N LEU A 97 -25.88 5.24 -5.61
CA LEU A 97 -24.78 6.12 -6.05
C LEU A 97 -23.86 5.44 -7.06
N THR A 98 -23.70 4.13 -6.95
CA THR A 98 -22.83 3.34 -7.82
C THR A 98 -23.61 2.25 -8.54
N GLU A 99 -23.10 1.85 -9.71
CA GLU A 99 -23.57 0.74 -10.52
C GLU A 99 -22.43 -0.23 -10.78
N MET A 100 -22.71 -1.55 -10.64
CA MET A 100 -21.76 -2.59 -10.98
C MET A 100 -21.74 -2.80 -12.50
N ILE A 101 -20.55 -2.71 -13.08
CA ILE A 101 -20.26 -3.07 -14.47
C ILE A 101 -19.30 -4.25 -14.46
N GLU A 102 -19.60 -5.27 -15.22
CA GLU A 102 -18.73 -6.43 -15.43
C GLU A 102 -18.25 -6.43 -16.88
N VAL A 103 -16.96 -6.62 -17.06
CA VAL A 103 -16.26 -6.62 -18.34
C VAL A 103 -15.72 -8.01 -18.59
N ALA A 104 -15.80 -8.49 -19.83
CA ALA A 104 -15.22 -9.77 -20.23
C ALA A 104 -13.67 -9.70 -20.20
N ASP A 105 -13.02 -10.85 -20.04
CA ASP A 105 -11.56 -10.94 -19.84
C ASP A 105 -10.73 -10.32 -20.98
N ASP A 106 -11.26 -10.30 -22.20
CA ASP A 106 -10.60 -9.76 -23.40
C ASP A 106 -11.03 -8.33 -23.75
N GLU A 107 -11.98 -7.75 -23.00
CA GLU A 107 -12.46 -6.40 -23.19
C GLU A 107 -11.87 -5.43 -22.19
N PRO A 108 -11.49 -4.20 -22.61
CA PRO A 108 -11.01 -3.20 -21.67
C PRO A 108 -12.17 -2.42 -21.06
N PHE A 109 -12.09 -2.15 -19.75
CA PHE A 109 -12.80 -1.04 -19.14
C PHE A 109 -12.09 0.28 -19.47
N ILE A 110 -12.83 1.30 -19.91
CA ILE A 110 -12.27 2.61 -20.28
C ILE A 110 -12.54 3.62 -19.17
N VAL A 111 -11.47 4.18 -18.58
CA VAL A 111 -11.55 5.24 -17.59
C VAL A 111 -11.25 6.57 -18.28
N HIS A 112 -12.25 7.45 -18.36
CA HIS A 112 -12.10 8.77 -19.00
C HIS A 112 -11.34 9.76 -18.08
N PRO A 113 -10.77 10.84 -18.65
CA PRO A 113 -10.13 11.89 -17.86
C PRO A 113 -11.04 12.43 -16.77
N GLY A 114 -10.52 12.49 -15.52
CA GLY A 114 -11.26 12.97 -14.35
C GLY A 114 -12.26 11.98 -13.75
N GLU A 115 -12.42 10.79 -14.32
CA GLU A 115 -13.26 9.76 -13.72
C GLU A 115 -12.60 9.13 -12.50
N PHE A 116 -13.46 8.81 -11.52
CA PHE A 116 -13.17 8.03 -10.34
C PHE A 116 -14.11 6.82 -10.29
N ILE A 117 -13.54 5.62 -10.17
CA ILE A 117 -14.27 4.36 -10.12
C ILE A 117 -13.71 3.47 -9.01
N LEU A 118 -14.47 2.47 -8.59
CA LEU A 118 -13.94 1.43 -7.71
C LEU A 118 -13.77 0.13 -8.51
N GLY A 119 -12.60 -0.46 -8.40
CA GLY A 119 -12.31 -1.81 -8.85
C GLY A 119 -12.03 -2.73 -7.66
N SER A 120 -11.62 -3.96 -7.92
CA SER A 120 -11.10 -4.86 -6.89
C SER A 120 -9.94 -5.69 -7.39
N THR A 121 -9.23 -6.32 -6.46
CA THR A 121 -8.20 -7.30 -6.78
C THR A 121 -8.81 -8.64 -7.14
N VAL A 122 -8.20 -9.36 -8.10
CA VAL A 122 -8.47 -10.79 -8.34
C VAL A 122 -8.11 -11.57 -7.08
N GLU A 123 -6.98 -11.24 -6.46
CA GLU A 123 -6.49 -11.91 -5.27
C GLU A 123 -7.33 -11.53 -4.04
N ARG A 124 -7.74 -12.53 -3.29
CA ARG A 124 -8.22 -12.38 -1.92
C ARG A 124 -7.03 -12.43 -0.99
N ILE A 125 -6.98 -11.50 -0.05
CA ILE A 125 -5.89 -11.36 0.91
C ILE A 125 -6.43 -11.70 2.30
N GLY A 126 -5.68 -12.53 3.04
CA GLY A 126 -5.91 -12.80 4.45
C GLY A 126 -4.65 -12.52 5.26
N LEU A 127 -4.77 -11.84 6.38
CA LEU A 127 -3.65 -11.46 7.25
C LEU A 127 -3.86 -12.03 8.65
N SER A 128 -2.81 -12.63 9.22
CA SER A 128 -2.78 -12.97 10.65
C SER A 128 -2.77 -11.71 11.52
N SER A 129 -2.97 -11.87 12.82
CA SER A 129 -3.02 -10.75 13.77
C SER A 129 -1.68 -10.02 13.98
N ASP A 130 -0.58 -10.57 13.46
CA ASP A 130 0.78 -10.04 13.60
C ASP A 130 1.40 -9.56 12.28
N ILE A 131 0.60 -9.52 11.20
CA ILE A 131 0.99 -8.99 9.89
C ILE A 131 0.03 -7.85 9.51
N ALA A 132 0.61 -6.70 9.17
CA ALA A 132 -0.07 -5.61 8.48
C ALA A 132 0.39 -5.57 7.01
N ALA A 133 -0.39 -4.94 6.14
CA ALA A 133 0.02 -4.78 4.75
C ALA A 133 -0.28 -3.37 4.22
N GLN A 134 0.34 -3.02 3.11
CA GLN A 134 0.11 -1.75 2.43
C GLN A 134 -0.02 -1.98 0.93
N LEU A 135 -1.11 -1.49 0.38
CA LEU A 135 -1.36 -1.44 -1.05
C LEU A 135 -0.63 -0.24 -1.67
N GLY A 136 0.06 -0.47 -2.76
CA GLY A 136 0.67 0.56 -3.61
C GLY A 136 0.32 0.35 -5.07
N GLY A 137 0.26 1.43 -5.85
CA GLY A 137 0.09 1.36 -7.29
C GLY A 137 1.37 0.90 -8.02
N LYS A 138 1.23 0.53 -9.28
CA LYS A 138 2.37 0.27 -10.18
C LYS A 138 2.88 1.57 -10.75
N SER A 139 4.17 1.85 -10.58
CA SER A 139 4.80 3.09 -11.07
C SER A 139 4.64 3.28 -12.59
N SER A 140 4.56 2.18 -13.35
CA SER A 140 4.33 2.23 -14.80
C SER A 140 2.96 2.79 -15.16
N LEU A 141 1.92 2.46 -14.38
CA LEU A 141 0.56 3.00 -14.55
C LEU A 141 0.45 4.42 -14.03
N GLY A 142 1.10 4.73 -12.89
CA GLY A 142 1.16 6.09 -12.37
C GLY A 142 1.77 7.09 -13.35
N ARG A 143 2.78 6.67 -14.15
CA ARG A 143 3.38 7.49 -15.21
C ARG A 143 2.46 7.72 -16.41
N LEU A 144 1.42 6.93 -16.57
CA LEU A 144 0.36 7.12 -17.55
C LEU A 144 -0.80 7.96 -17.00
N GLY A 145 -0.75 8.35 -15.72
CA GLY A 145 -1.80 9.13 -15.07
C GLY A 145 -2.88 8.29 -14.40
N LEU A 146 -2.69 6.97 -14.23
CA LEU A 146 -3.59 6.17 -13.42
C LEU A 146 -3.16 6.21 -11.96
N ILE A 147 -4.00 6.76 -11.09
CA ILE A 147 -3.87 6.64 -9.65
C ILE A 147 -4.58 5.36 -9.23
N VAL A 148 -3.88 4.55 -8.46
CA VAL A 148 -4.42 3.34 -7.84
C VAL A 148 -4.36 3.54 -6.35
N HIS A 149 -5.51 3.64 -5.70
CA HIS A 149 -5.65 3.73 -4.26
C HIS A 149 -4.98 4.97 -3.64
N ALA A 150 -5.66 6.11 -3.70
CA ALA A 150 -5.08 7.40 -3.32
C ALA A 150 -5.01 7.65 -1.80
N THR A 151 -5.82 6.98 -0.96
CA THR A 151 -6.05 7.43 0.42
C THR A 151 -5.77 6.39 1.50
N ALA A 152 -6.31 5.18 1.42
CA ALA A 152 -6.34 4.21 2.52
C ALA A 152 -5.60 2.91 2.17
N GLY A 153 -4.34 3.02 1.75
CA GLY A 153 -3.51 1.87 1.33
C GLY A 153 -3.15 0.90 2.44
N PHE A 154 -3.42 1.21 3.71
CA PHE A 154 -3.10 0.33 4.83
C PHE A 154 -4.15 -0.76 5.00
N ILE A 155 -3.70 -2.00 5.16
CA ILE A 155 -4.53 -3.18 5.38
C ILE A 155 -4.21 -3.72 6.76
N ASP A 156 -5.19 -3.67 7.65
CA ASP A 156 -5.04 -4.05 9.05
C ASP A 156 -4.85 -5.56 9.24
N PRO A 157 -4.13 -5.98 10.31
CA PRO A 157 -4.07 -7.36 10.75
C PRO A 157 -5.46 -7.95 10.97
N GLY A 158 -5.68 -9.19 10.51
CA GLY A 158 -7.00 -9.84 10.58
C GLY A 158 -7.95 -9.52 9.44
N PHE A 159 -7.53 -8.67 8.48
CA PHE A 159 -8.30 -8.46 7.24
C PHE A 159 -8.41 -9.76 6.45
N GLU A 160 -9.56 -9.95 5.81
CA GLU A 160 -9.81 -11.02 4.85
C GLU A 160 -10.75 -10.51 3.77
N GLY A 161 -10.41 -10.69 2.50
CA GLY A 161 -11.23 -10.29 1.36
C GLY A 161 -10.42 -9.87 0.14
N SER A 162 -11.11 -9.57 -0.97
CA SER A 162 -10.52 -8.84 -2.09
C SER A 162 -10.35 -7.37 -1.69
N VAL A 163 -9.29 -6.72 -2.17
CA VAL A 163 -9.06 -5.31 -1.84
C VAL A 163 -9.78 -4.43 -2.85
N THR A 164 -10.63 -3.53 -2.37
CA THR A 164 -11.24 -2.52 -3.24
C THR A 164 -10.18 -1.49 -3.65
N LEU A 165 -10.12 -1.17 -4.92
CA LEU A 165 -9.18 -0.24 -5.54
C LEU A 165 -9.91 1.06 -5.90
N GLU A 166 -9.37 2.18 -5.47
CA GLU A 166 -9.82 3.53 -5.83
C GLU A 166 -9.06 3.99 -7.06
N LEU A 167 -9.67 3.84 -8.25
CA LEU A 167 -9.01 4.11 -9.51
C LEU A 167 -9.42 5.47 -10.05
N SER A 168 -8.44 6.31 -10.38
CA SER A 168 -8.69 7.63 -10.96
C SER A 168 -7.76 7.92 -12.13
N ASN A 169 -8.31 8.45 -13.22
CA ASN A 169 -7.55 8.90 -14.37
C ASN A 169 -7.33 10.42 -14.29
N VAL A 170 -6.10 10.81 -13.97
CA VAL A 170 -5.68 12.23 -13.92
C VAL A 170 -4.95 12.67 -15.21
N ALA A 171 -4.85 11.79 -16.22
CA ALA A 171 -4.33 12.14 -17.53
C ALA A 171 -5.39 12.84 -18.40
N ASN A 172 -4.97 13.36 -19.55
CA ASN A 172 -5.87 14.02 -20.51
C ASN A 172 -6.45 13.07 -21.57
N LEU A 173 -6.08 11.78 -21.52
CA LEU A 173 -6.54 10.74 -22.46
C LEU A 173 -7.22 9.62 -21.69
N PRO A 174 -8.22 8.94 -22.29
CA PRO A 174 -8.81 7.75 -21.71
C PRO A 174 -7.76 6.64 -21.52
N ILE A 175 -7.85 5.92 -20.40
CA ILE A 175 -6.97 4.79 -20.07
C ILE A 175 -7.78 3.50 -20.17
N ARG A 176 -7.24 2.51 -20.87
CA ARG A 176 -7.82 1.17 -20.96
C ARG A 176 -7.29 0.29 -19.84
N LEU A 177 -8.17 -0.27 -19.06
CA LEU A 177 -7.87 -1.23 -18.00
C LEU A 177 -8.38 -2.60 -18.41
N TYR A 178 -7.51 -3.59 -18.38
CA TYR A 178 -7.85 -4.96 -18.75
C TYR A 178 -7.97 -5.84 -17.50
N PRO A 179 -9.01 -6.69 -17.38
CA PRO A 179 -9.06 -7.71 -16.34
C PRO A 179 -7.78 -8.56 -16.34
N GLY A 180 -7.32 -8.97 -15.16
CA GLY A 180 -6.10 -9.76 -15.02
C GLY A 180 -4.79 -8.98 -15.14
N MET A 181 -4.78 -7.70 -15.56
CA MET A 181 -3.54 -6.91 -15.60
C MET A 181 -3.00 -6.62 -14.21
N LYS A 182 -1.67 -6.55 -14.07
CA LYS A 182 -1.02 -6.14 -12.83
C LYS A 182 -1.27 -4.65 -12.59
N VAL A 183 -2.07 -4.32 -11.58
CA VAL A 183 -2.51 -2.95 -11.31
C VAL A 183 -1.83 -2.32 -10.10
N GLY A 184 -1.42 -3.13 -9.15
CA GLY A 184 -0.80 -2.69 -7.91
C GLY A 184 0.15 -3.73 -7.35
N GLN A 185 0.57 -3.48 -6.12
CA GLN A 185 1.40 -4.38 -5.33
C GLN A 185 1.06 -4.24 -3.85
N ILE A 186 1.20 -5.30 -3.08
CA ILE A 186 1.00 -5.30 -1.64
C ILE A 186 2.32 -5.63 -0.95
N SER A 187 2.78 -4.74 -0.08
CA SER A 187 3.90 -4.95 0.83
C SER A 187 3.40 -5.38 2.19
N PHE A 188 4.14 -6.24 2.87
CA PHE A 188 3.75 -6.82 4.17
C PHE A 188 4.75 -6.42 5.24
N PHE A 189 4.25 -6.18 6.45
CA PHE A 189 5.01 -5.71 7.60
C PHE A 189 4.76 -6.63 8.79
N ALA A 190 5.83 -7.12 9.40
CA ALA A 190 5.72 -7.78 10.69
C ALA A 190 5.44 -6.72 11.77
N MET A 191 4.44 -6.96 12.60
CA MET A 191 4.14 -6.10 13.73
C MET A 191 5.05 -6.42 14.91
N THR A 192 5.30 -5.45 15.79
CA THR A 192 6.09 -5.64 17.01
C THR A 192 5.46 -6.62 17.98
N THR A 193 4.13 -6.69 17.99
CA THR A 193 3.30 -7.66 18.71
C THR A 193 2.06 -7.94 17.88
N ALA A 194 1.41 -9.07 18.11
CA ALA A 194 0.10 -9.33 17.53
C ALA A 194 -0.94 -8.31 18.02
N ALA A 195 -1.87 -7.93 17.15
CA ALA A 195 -2.97 -7.04 17.50
C ALA A 195 -3.92 -7.74 18.49
N ASP A 196 -4.21 -7.09 19.62
CA ASP A 196 -5.20 -7.59 20.60
C ASP A 196 -6.62 -7.63 20.02
N ARG A 197 -6.92 -6.68 19.14
CA ARG A 197 -8.20 -6.56 18.44
C ARG A 197 -7.95 -6.43 16.93
N PRO A 198 -7.79 -7.56 16.22
CA PRO A 198 -7.59 -7.53 14.78
C PRO A 198 -8.84 -7.05 14.03
N TYR A 199 -8.68 -6.69 12.77
CA TYR A 199 -9.77 -6.25 11.89
C TYR A 199 -10.91 -7.28 11.86
N GLY A 200 -12.14 -6.81 12.05
CA GLY A 200 -13.33 -7.65 12.22
C GLY A 200 -13.67 -7.97 13.68
N HIS A 201 -12.85 -7.52 14.65
CA HIS A 201 -13.22 -7.62 16.07
C HIS A 201 -14.50 -6.78 16.33
N PRO A 202 -15.50 -7.30 17.07
CA PRO A 202 -16.80 -6.62 17.24
C PRO A 202 -16.71 -5.18 17.77
N ALA A 203 -15.71 -4.88 18.59
CA ALA A 203 -15.52 -3.54 19.17
C ALA A 203 -14.96 -2.48 18.17
N LEU A 204 -14.57 -2.87 16.93
CA LEU A 204 -13.92 -1.94 15.99
C LEU A 204 -14.87 -1.38 14.93
N GLY A 205 -16.07 -1.95 14.74
CA GLY A 205 -16.98 -1.54 13.67
C GLY A 205 -16.39 -1.71 12.27
N SER A 206 -15.60 -2.76 12.05
CA SER A 206 -14.97 -3.06 10.76
C SER A 206 -16.04 -3.31 9.69
N LYS A 207 -15.93 -2.66 8.51
CA LYS A 207 -17.02 -2.61 7.53
C LYS A 207 -16.82 -3.52 6.32
N TYR A 208 -15.59 -3.94 6.02
CA TYR A 208 -15.24 -4.53 4.72
C TYR A 208 -14.63 -5.93 4.81
N LYS A 209 -14.69 -6.59 5.97
CA LYS A 209 -14.20 -7.97 6.12
C LYS A 209 -15.07 -8.91 5.29
N GLY A 210 -14.41 -9.81 4.55
CA GLY A 210 -15.09 -10.82 3.73
C GLY A 210 -15.58 -10.33 2.37
N GLN A 211 -15.29 -9.08 1.97
CA GLN A 211 -15.71 -8.59 0.65
C GLN A 211 -15.06 -9.40 -0.48
N ALA A 212 -15.84 -9.65 -1.55
CA ALA A 212 -15.42 -10.45 -2.71
C ALA A 212 -15.49 -9.69 -4.03
N VAL A 213 -16.04 -8.47 -4.02
CA VAL A 213 -16.24 -7.59 -5.17
C VAL A 213 -15.93 -6.15 -4.74
N PRO A 214 -15.77 -5.20 -5.67
CA PRO A 214 -15.67 -3.80 -5.31
C PRO A 214 -16.85 -3.42 -4.43
N THR A 215 -16.58 -2.78 -3.30
CA THR A 215 -17.62 -2.47 -2.31
C THR A 215 -17.72 -0.96 -2.15
N ALA A 216 -18.94 -0.42 -2.30
CA ALA A 216 -19.23 0.99 -2.10
C ALA A 216 -18.98 1.42 -0.63
N SER A 217 -18.85 2.73 -0.41
CA SER A 217 -18.61 3.28 0.92
C SER A 217 -19.73 2.90 1.90
N ARG A 218 -19.34 2.45 3.09
CA ARG A 218 -20.21 2.22 4.25
C ARG A 218 -19.97 3.25 5.34
N MET A 219 -19.59 4.46 4.97
CA MET A 219 -19.25 5.52 5.92
C MET A 219 -20.44 5.91 6.81
N HIS A 220 -21.66 5.85 6.28
CA HIS A 220 -22.90 6.12 7.02
C HIS A 220 -23.04 5.28 8.31
N LEU A 221 -22.48 4.07 8.35
CA LEU A 221 -22.49 3.22 9.56
C LEU A 221 -21.72 3.79 10.76
N ASN A 222 -20.95 4.87 10.57
CA ASN A 222 -20.29 5.60 11.68
C ASN A 222 -21.22 6.61 12.35
N PHE A 223 -22.40 6.86 11.77
CA PHE A 223 -23.35 7.84 12.28
C PHE A 223 -24.59 7.09 12.74
N PRO A 224 -24.94 7.13 14.05
CA PRO A 224 -26.14 6.48 14.54
C PRO A 224 -27.38 7.10 13.90
N THR A 225 -28.35 6.28 13.57
CA THR A 225 -29.68 6.73 13.13
C THR A 225 -30.54 7.06 14.35
N GLU A 226 -31.64 7.80 14.17
CA GLU A 226 -32.59 8.06 15.27
C GLU A 226 -33.22 6.76 15.83
N GLU A 227 -33.19 5.67 15.07
CA GLU A 227 -33.64 4.35 15.49
C GLU A 227 -32.64 3.64 16.40
N ASP A 228 -31.35 3.89 16.23
CA ASP A 228 -30.27 3.32 17.05
C ASP A 228 -30.18 4.01 18.43
N ALA A 229 -30.88 5.13 18.61
CA ALA A 229 -30.88 5.93 19.84
C ALA A 229 -32.02 5.57 20.83
N LYS A 230 -32.85 4.59 20.48
CA LYS A 230 -33.95 4.06 21.32
C LYS A 230 -33.63 2.68 21.86
#